data_fb8271ce61b92fef96f16074cd132fb9
#
_entry.id   fb8271ce61b92fef96f16074cd132fb9
#
_cell.length_a   1.000
_cell.length_b   1.000
_cell.length_c   1.000
_cell.angle_alpha   90.00
_cell.angle_beta   90.00
_cell.angle_gamma   90.00
#
_symmetry.space_group_name_H-M   'P 1'
#
loop_
_entity.id
_entity.type
_entity.pdbx_description
1 polymer ?
#
loop_
_entity_poly.entity_id
_entity_poly.type
_entity_poly.pdbx_seq_one_letter_code
_entity_poly.pdbx_strand_id
1 'polypeptide(L)'
;MCGSNYGTITNCSNKGNVGEDDDSVGGVSGSNYGTITNCNNAGIVSGKSYVGGVCGKNSNGGTVTNCNNTGEVRGTSQYIGGLSGDNDSSSITNCNNTGEVKATGKFVGGLSGGNYNNGTITNCYYDSTVYTGTAIGDDMGTTEKVEGKTTEQYKTGEVAYLLQLDQSDEVWGQTIGTDKYPTLGGAKVYKNAIYSGCEGEPGEPVSYAYSNTKKNTYGDHPDADNDGKCDDCGAIIDGIGAKLAGYSLSLTGNIGVNFYMELSNKIIADKDAYMQFTLPNGTITKVLVSEAQTNTTILSLIHI
;
A
#
# COMPACT_ATOMS: atom_id res chain seq x y z
N MET A 1 -13.75 14.84 -23.60
CA MET A 1 -12.60 14.71 -24.51
C MET A 1 -12.56 15.90 -25.45
N CYS A 2 -11.36 16.36 -25.77
CA CYS A 2 -11.19 17.47 -26.72
C CYS A 2 -10.02 17.23 -27.67
N GLY A 3 -10.05 17.87 -28.86
CA GLY A 3 -8.91 17.81 -29.79
C GLY A 3 -7.69 18.53 -29.23
N SER A 4 -7.88 19.74 -28.64
CA SER A 4 -6.79 20.52 -28.03
C SER A 4 -7.26 21.13 -26.71
N ASN A 5 -6.44 20.99 -25.67
CA ASN A 5 -6.67 21.55 -24.35
C ASN A 5 -5.70 22.72 -24.09
N TYR A 6 -6.20 23.91 -23.86
CA TYR A 6 -5.47 25.10 -23.42
C TYR A 6 -5.85 25.53 -22.00
N GLY A 7 -6.80 24.82 -21.37
CA GLY A 7 -7.29 25.08 -20.02
C GLY A 7 -7.04 23.91 -19.08
N THR A 8 -8.06 23.56 -18.32
CA THR A 8 -7.98 22.47 -17.34
C THR A 8 -9.04 21.39 -17.60
N ILE A 9 -8.63 20.15 -17.70
CA ILE A 9 -9.48 18.96 -17.71
C ILE A 9 -9.21 18.21 -16.41
N THR A 10 -10.23 18.03 -15.59
CA THR A 10 -10.08 17.34 -14.30
C THR A 10 -11.21 16.37 -14.02
N ASN A 11 -10.89 15.28 -13.29
CA ASN A 11 -11.85 14.28 -12.83
C ASN A 11 -12.71 13.68 -13.97
N CYS A 12 -12.11 13.49 -15.15
CA CYS A 12 -12.80 12.98 -16.32
C CYS A 12 -12.46 11.50 -16.56
N SER A 13 -13.46 10.75 -17.04
CA SER A 13 -13.27 9.35 -17.43
C SER A 13 -13.79 9.11 -18.84
N ASN A 14 -12.94 8.50 -19.66
CA ASN A 14 -13.32 8.00 -20.99
C ASN A 14 -13.47 6.48 -20.96
N LYS A 15 -14.58 5.97 -21.46
CA LYS A 15 -14.84 4.53 -21.66
C LYS A 15 -15.10 4.20 -23.14
N GLY A 16 -15.24 5.21 -23.99
CA GLY A 16 -15.46 5.03 -25.41
C GLY A 16 -14.16 4.95 -26.18
N ASN A 17 -14.17 4.26 -27.32
CA ASN A 17 -13.01 4.20 -28.22
C ASN A 17 -12.81 5.56 -28.91
N VAL A 18 -11.54 5.89 -29.14
CA VAL A 18 -11.13 7.20 -29.71
C VAL A 18 -10.17 7.00 -30.86
N GLY A 19 -10.40 7.78 -31.92
CA GLY A 19 -9.53 7.81 -33.10
C GLY A 19 -9.73 6.61 -34.00
N GLU A 20 -9.12 6.69 -35.16
CA GLU A 20 -8.95 5.59 -36.14
C GLU A 20 -7.60 5.76 -36.82
N ASP A 21 -7.52 6.57 -37.89
CA ASP A 21 -6.35 6.82 -38.71
C ASP A 21 -5.77 8.25 -38.56
N ASP A 22 -6.03 8.90 -37.45
CA ASP A 22 -5.62 10.28 -37.17
C ASP A 22 -4.25 10.35 -36.50
N ASP A 23 -3.66 11.55 -36.56
CA ASP A 23 -2.48 11.93 -35.78
C ASP A 23 -2.89 12.72 -34.52
N SER A 24 -2.09 12.64 -33.48
CA SER A 24 -2.30 13.30 -32.18
C SER A 24 -3.59 12.88 -31.50
N VAL A 25 -3.72 11.60 -31.24
CA VAL A 25 -4.90 10.97 -30.64
C VAL A 25 -4.65 10.63 -29.17
N GLY A 26 -5.54 11.07 -28.30
CA GLY A 26 -5.51 10.75 -26.89
C GLY A 26 -6.90 10.46 -26.32
N GLY A 27 -6.97 9.57 -25.34
CA GLY A 27 -8.23 9.18 -24.71
C GLY A 27 -8.93 10.33 -23.97
N VAL A 28 -8.19 11.37 -23.56
CA VAL A 28 -8.70 12.57 -22.91
C VAL A 28 -8.50 13.81 -23.80
N SER A 29 -7.34 13.99 -24.39
CA SER A 29 -7.04 15.11 -25.30
C SER A 29 -6.13 14.68 -26.43
N GLY A 30 -6.37 15.16 -27.65
CA GLY A 30 -5.42 14.98 -28.76
C GLY A 30 -4.11 15.72 -28.53
N SER A 31 -4.17 17.01 -28.18
CA SER A 31 -3.01 17.81 -27.78
C SER A 31 -3.28 18.56 -26.48
N ASN A 32 -2.34 18.52 -25.56
CA ASN A 32 -2.44 19.21 -24.28
C ASN A 32 -1.40 20.32 -24.15
N TYR A 33 -1.85 21.55 -24.02
CA TYR A 33 -1.09 22.77 -23.74
C TYR A 33 -1.46 23.40 -22.39
N GLY A 34 -2.36 22.75 -21.66
CA GLY A 34 -2.87 23.15 -20.35
C GLY A 34 -2.69 22.06 -19.33
N THR A 35 -3.68 21.85 -18.49
CA THR A 35 -3.62 20.85 -17.40
C THR A 35 -4.62 19.73 -17.61
N ILE A 36 -4.16 18.49 -17.48
CA ILE A 36 -5.00 17.28 -17.36
C ILE A 36 -4.68 16.65 -16.01
N THR A 37 -5.67 16.51 -15.14
CA THR A 37 -5.45 15.93 -13.81
C THR A 37 -6.60 15.01 -13.37
N ASN A 38 -6.28 13.96 -12.60
CA ASN A 38 -7.22 12.99 -12.06
C ASN A 38 -8.15 12.38 -13.13
N CYS A 39 -7.60 12.10 -14.32
CA CYS A 39 -8.37 11.58 -15.45
C CYS A 39 -8.05 10.11 -15.72
N ASN A 40 -9.05 9.36 -16.16
CA ASN A 40 -8.90 7.96 -16.52
C ASN A 40 -9.36 7.67 -17.94
N ASN A 41 -8.58 6.92 -18.70
CA ASN A 41 -8.99 6.33 -19.95
C ASN A 41 -9.11 4.80 -19.80
N ALA A 42 -10.25 4.27 -20.18
CA ALA A 42 -10.52 2.82 -20.27
C ALA A 42 -10.94 2.39 -21.67
N GLY A 43 -11.13 3.33 -22.60
CA GLY A 43 -11.44 3.06 -23.99
C GLY A 43 -10.19 2.77 -24.83
N ILE A 44 -10.36 2.09 -25.96
CA ILE A 44 -9.27 1.88 -26.93
C ILE A 44 -8.95 3.22 -27.59
N VAL A 45 -7.64 3.51 -27.69
CA VAL A 45 -7.12 4.70 -28.41
C VAL A 45 -6.34 4.23 -29.63
N SER A 46 -6.74 4.66 -30.81
CA SER A 46 -6.11 4.23 -32.08
C SER A 46 -5.72 5.41 -32.94
N GLY A 47 -4.57 5.35 -33.62
CA GLY A 47 -4.12 6.40 -34.50
C GLY A 47 -2.87 6.05 -35.26
N LYS A 48 -2.34 6.98 -36.05
CA LYS A 48 -1.07 6.84 -36.78
C LYS A 48 0.11 7.23 -35.93
N SER A 49 0.27 8.52 -35.66
CA SER A 49 1.40 9.08 -34.89
C SER A 49 0.90 9.88 -33.70
N TYR A 50 1.73 10.00 -32.68
CA TYR A 50 1.42 10.73 -31.45
C TYR A 50 0.15 10.18 -30.79
N VAL A 51 0.17 8.91 -30.47
CA VAL A 51 -0.98 8.23 -29.87
C VAL A 51 -0.67 7.93 -28.41
N GLY A 52 -1.53 8.40 -27.52
CA GLY A 52 -1.40 8.16 -26.08
C GLY A 52 -2.72 7.84 -25.40
N GLY A 53 -2.69 7.00 -24.40
CA GLY A 53 -3.90 6.61 -23.66
C GLY A 53 -4.60 7.79 -22.99
N VAL A 54 -3.85 8.82 -22.59
CA VAL A 54 -4.40 10.07 -22.00
C VAL A 54 -4.32 11.20 -23.00
N CYS A 55 -3.16 11.51 -23.55
CA CYS A 55 -3.03 12.57 -24.57
C CYS A 55 -2.10 12.16 -25.71
N GLY A 56 -2.40 12.61 -26.93
CA GLY A 56 -1.53 12.36 -28.08
C GLY A 56 -0.21 13.11 -27.97
N LYS A 57 -0.28 14.42 -27.73
CA LYS A 57 0.87 15.30 -27.44
C LYS A 57 0.67 16.07 -26.15
N ASN A 58 1.67 16.08 -25.29
CA ASN A 58 1.78 16.99 -24.16
C ASN A 58 2.89 17.99 -24.46
N SER A 59 2.59 19.27 -24.67
CA SER A 59 3.53 20.21 -25.27
C SER A 59 3.42 21.61 -24.65
N ASN A 60 4.52 22.39 -24.78
CA ASN A 60 4.57 23.82 -24.44
C ASN A 60 4.09 24.15 -23.01
N GLY A 61 4.59 23.42 -22.02
CA GLY A 61 4.23 23.60 -20.62
C GLY A 61 2.96 22.86 -20.19
N GLY A 62 2.45 21.98 -21.04
CA GLY A 62 1.33 21.10 -20.69
C GLY A 62 1.64 20.20 -19.49
N THR A 63 0.67 19.96 -18.62
CA THR A 63 0.82 19.07 -17.47
C THR A 63 -0.20 17.94 -17.49
N VAL A 64 0.29 16.72 -17.21
CA VAL A 64 -0.53 15.53 -17.03
C VAL A 64 -0.21 14.96 -15.66
N THR A 65 -1.18 14.98 -14.74
CA THR A 65 -0.93 14.58 -13.35
C THR A 65 -2.04 13.65 -12.85
N ASN A 66 -1.66 12.63 -12.08
CA ASN A 66 -2.64 11.69 -11.49
C ASN A 66 -3.59 11.10 -12.54
N CYS A 67 -3.08 10.69 -13.67
CA CYS A 67 -3.88 10.13 -14.74
C CYS A 67 -3.60 8.63 -14.92
N ASN A 68 -4.64 7.90 -15.26
CA ASN A 68 -4.58 6.45 -15.46
C ASN A 68 -5.03 6.09 -16.88
N ASN A 69 -4.30 5.17 -17.50
CA ASN A 69 -4.77 4.48 -18.70
C ASN A 69 -4.90 2.98 -18.43
N THR A 70 -6.08 2.45 -18.65
CA THR A 70 -6.36 1.00 -18.61
C THR A 70 -6.79 0.47 -19.98
N GLY A 71 -7.03 1.38 -20.94
CA GLY A 71 -7.42 1.05 -22.30
C GLY A 71 -6.22 0.66 -23.17
N GLU A 72 -6.47 -0.15 -24.18
CA GLU A 72 -5.46 -0.50 -25.17
C GLU A 72 -5.09 0.73 -26.03
N VAL A 73 -3.79 0.93 -26.31
CA VAL A 73 -3.29 1.96 -27.23
C VAL A 73 -2.74 1.31 -28.48
N ARG A 74 -3.20 1.75 -29.64
CA ARG A 74 -2.78 1.25 -30.96
C ARG A 74 -2.18 2.35 -31.80
N GLY A 75 -0.97 2.11 -32.34
CA GLY A 75 -0.31 3.05 -33.23
C GLY A 75 0.34 2.38 -34.42
N THR A 76 0.30 3.03 -35.60
CA THR A 76 0.84 2.44 -36.83
C THR A 76 2.09 3.14 -37.35
N SER A 77 2.49 4.29 -36.77
CA SER A 77 3.65 5.07 -37.22
C SER A 77 4.63 5.36 -36.08
N GLN A 78 4.64 6.54 -35.47
CA GLN A 78 5.68 6.92 -34.49
C GLN A 78 5.10 7.65 -33.29
N TYR A 79 5.82 7.62 -32.18
CA TYR A 79 5.47 8.26 -30.91
C TYR A 79 4.17 7.71 -30.33
N ILE A 80 4.27 6.49 -29.84
CA ILE A 80 3.15 5.76 -29.26
C ILE A 80 3.46 5.47 -27.81
N GLY A 81 2.58 5.90 -26.90
CA GLY A 81 2.80 5.67 -25.47
C GLY A 81 1.52 5.34 -24.71
N GLY A 82 1.66 4.59 -23.64
CA GLY A 82 0.51 4.19 -22.81
C GLY A 82 -0.22 5.38 -22.16
N LEU A 83 0.49 6.49 -21.91
CA LEU A 83 -0.08 7.76 -21.41
C LEU A 83 -0.05 8.86 -22.44
N SER A 84 1.13 9.13 -23.03
CA SER A 84 1.32 10.18 -24.03
C SER A 84 2.07 9.66 -25.23
N GLY A 85 1.67 10.08 -26.43
CA GLY A 85 2.49 9.83 -27.62
C GLY A 85 3.81 10.57 -27.53
N ASP A 86 3.78 11.84 -27.14
CA ASP A 86 4.95 12.71 -26.99
C ASP A 86 4.80 13.64 -25.78
N ASN A 87 5.92 13.90 -25.07
CA ASN A 87 6.04 14.85 -23.97
C ASN A 87 7.16 15.83 -24.28
N ASP A 88 6.81 17.00 -24.83
CA ASP A 88 7.73 18.00 -25.30
C ASP A 88 7.65 19.27 -24.45
N SER A 89 8.73 19.66 -23.77
CA SER A 89 8.79 20.84 -22.90
C SER A 89 7.66 20.87 -21.86
N SER A 90 7.30 19.72 -21.31
CA SER A 90 6.06 19.50 -20.57
C SER A 90 6.25 18.47 -19.44
N SER A 91 5.26 18.23 -18.59
CA SER A 91 5.40 17.31 -17.46
C SER A 91 4.32 16.23 -17.41
N ILE A 92 4.73 15.02 -17.03
CA ILE A 92 3.85 13.90 -16.70
C ILE A 92 4.24 13.41 -15.30
N THR A 93 3.31 13.41 -14.35
CA THR A 93 3.63 13.10 -12.95
C THR A 93 2.56 12.23 -12.28
N ASN A 94 2.97 11.28 -11.45
CA ASN A 94 2.10 10.40 -10.69
C ASN A 94 1.05 9.68 -11.56
N CYS A 95 1.47 9.19 -12.72
CA CYS A 95 0.59 8.58 -13.71
C CYS A 95 0.86 7.08 -13.87
N ASN A 96 -0.16 6.36 -14.32
CA ASN A 96 -0.11 4.91 -14.43
C ASN A 96 -0.67 4.42 -15.77
N ASN A 97 -0.02 3.41 -16.37
CA ASN A 97 -0.55 2.70 -17.53
C ASN A 97 -0.59 1.18 -17.27
N THR A 98 -1.77 0.61 -17.34
CA THR A 98 -1.98 -0.84 -17.27
C THR A 98 -2.62 -1.40 -18.54
N GLY A 99 -2.86 -0.51 -19.52
CA GLY A 99 -3.33 -0.88 -20.85
C GLY A 99 -2.21 -1.41 -21.73
N GLU A 100 -2.54 -2.30 -22.63
CA GLU A 100 -1.62 -2.84 -23.62
C GLU A 100 -1.24 -1.76 -24.64
N VAL A 101 0.05 -1.69 -25.05
CA VAL A 101 0.53 -0.80 -26.10
C VAL A 101 0.90 -1.64 -27.32
N LYS A 102 0.14 -1.51 -28.41
CA LYS A 102 0.35 -2.20 -29.69
C LYS A 102 0.78 -1.22 -30.76
N ALA A 103 2.02 -1.30 -31.20
CA ALA A 103 2.53 -0.44 -32.24
C ALA A 103 3.42 -1.19 -33.22
N THR A 104 3.35 -0.80 -34.49
CA THR A 104 4.22 -1.31 -35.55
C THR A 104 5.31 -0.32 -35.96
N GLY A 105 5.32 0.86 -35.35
CA GLY A 105 6.19 1.98 -35.67
C GLY A 105 7.42 2.13 -34.78
N LYS A 106 7.94 3.36 -34.70
CA LYS A 106 9.12 3.71 -33.91
C LYS A 106 8.71 4.53 -32.69
N PHE A 107 9.61 4.59 -31.70
CA PHE A 107 9.42 5.40 -30.49
C PHE A 107 8.16 4.97 -29.75
N VAL A 108 8.20 3.75 -29.25
CA VAL A 108 7.09 3.12 -28.54
C VAL A 108 7.48 2.94 -27.07
N GLY A 109 6.67 3.44 -26.17
CA GLY A 109 6.91 3.34 -24.74
C GLY A 109 5.69 2.88 -23.93
N GLY A 110 5.92 2.20 -22.83
CA GLY A 110 4.87 1.81 -21.89
C GLY A 110 4.16 3.03 -21.28
N LEU A 111 4.82 4.18 -21.23
CA LEU A 111 4.29 5.45 -20.72
C LEU A 111 4.27 6.53 -21.81
N SER A 112 5.41 6.82 -22.43
CA SER A 112 5.49 7.85 -23.49
C SER A 112 6.27 7.34 -24.69
N GLY A 113 5.83 7.72 -25.91
CA GLY A 113 6.59 7.46 -27.13
C GLY A 113 7.84 8.29 -27.20
N GLY A 114 7.79 9.57 -26.82
CA GLY A 114 8.91 10.49 -26.74
C GLY A 114 8.91 11.34 -25.48
N ASN A 115 10.11 11.85 -25.09
CA ASN A 115 10.29 12.83 -24.02
C ASN A 115 11.44 13.77 -24.40
N TYR A 116 11.12 15.01 -24.73
CA TYR A 116 12.06 15.92 -25.36
C TYR A 116 12.09 17.32 -24.73
N ASN A 117 13.08 18.13 -25.09
CA ASN A 117 13.18 19.57 -24.83
C ASN A 117 12.93 19.93 -23.36
N ASN A 118 13.64 19.29 -22.42
CA ASN A 118 13.42 19.42 -20.97
C ASN A 118 12.05 18.91 -20.50
N GLY A 119 11.39 18.03 -21.25
CA GLY A 119 10.22 17.31 -20.77
C GLY A 119 10.57 16.49 -19.54
N THR A 120 9.67 16.42 -18.57
CA THR A 120 9.85 15.66 -17.33
C THR A 120 8.79 14.59 -17.18
N ILE A 121 9.22 13.38 -16.80
CA ILE A 121 8.32 12.28 -16.44
C ILE A 121 8.74 11.77 -15.06
N THR A 122 7.86 11.88 -14.06
CA THR A 122 8.21 11.60 -12.67
C THR A 122 7.14 10.75 -11.99
N ASN A 123 7.57 9.77 -11.20
CA ASN A 123 6.71 8.87 -10.42
C ASN A 123 5.59 8.25 -11.27
N CYS A 124 5.99 7.63 -12.38
CA CYS A 124 5.07 7.01 -13.34
C CYS A 124 5.39 5.52 -13.52
N TYR A 125 4.35 4.71 -13.58
CA TYR A 125 4.48 3.26 -13.63
C TYR A 125 3.68 2.64 -14.77
N TYR A 126 4.16 1.51 -15.31
CA TYR A 126 3.42 0.71 -16.27
C TYR A 126 3.52 -0.78 -15.95
N ASP A 127 2.51 -1.57 -16.35
CA ASP A 127 2.56 -3.02 -16.17
C ASP A 127 3.47 -3.67 -17.22
N SER A 128 4.68 -4.05 -16.77
CA SER A 128 5.72 -4.67 -17.61
C SER A 128 5.39 -6.11 -18.01
N THR A 129 4.37 -6.72 -17.43
CA THR A 129 3.83 -8.02 -17.88
C THR A 129 2.90 -7.83 -19.08
N VAL A 130 2.22 -6.68 -19.15
CA VAL A 130 1.29 -6.35 -20.25
C VAL A 130 2.03 -5.72 -21.43
N TYR A 131 3.01 -4.86 -21.16
CA TYR A 131 3.89 -4.30 -22.19
C TYR A 131 5.37 -4.49 -21.79
N THR A 132 6.12 -5.26 -22.57
CA THR A 132 7.49 -5.69 -22.24
C THR A 132 8.60 -4.78 -22.80
N GLY A 133 8.23 -3.68 -23.47
CA GLY A 133 9.19 -2.68 -23.97
C GLY A 133 9.66 -1.69 -22.89
N THR A 134 10.37 -0.67 -23.32
CA THR A 134 10.86 0.42 -22.48
C THR A 134 9.72 1.31 -21.97
N ALA A 135 9.94 2.00 -20.86
CA ALA A 135 8.99 2.99 -20.35
C ALA A 135 8.77 4.13 -21.35
N ILE A 136 9.85 4.59 -22.00
CA ILE A 136 9.85 5.68 -22.96
C ILE A 136 10.56 5.20 -24.23
N GLY A 137 9.96 5.48 -25.38
CA GLY A 137 10.46 5.03 -26.68
C GLY A 137 11.72 5.77 -27.12
N ASP A 138 11.77 7.10 -26.95
CA ASP A 138 12.93 7.95 -27.16
C ASP A 138 12.99 9.03 -26.07
N ASP A 139 14.01 8.97 -25.20
CA ASP A 139 14.13 9.82 -24.03
C ASP A 139 15.33 10.74 -24.11
N MET A 140 15.08 12.03 -24.31
CA MET A 140 16.05 13.13 -24.25
C MET A 140 15.67 14.17 -23.19
N GLY A 141 14.73 13.81 -22.30
CA GLY A 141 14.26 14.66 -21.21
C GLY A 141 14.84 14.26 -19.85
N THR A 142 14.07 14.45 -18.81
CA THR A 142 14.41 14.07 -17.45
C THR A 142 13.39 13.08 -16.90
N THR A 143 13.86 11.98 -16.34
CA THR A 143 13.02 10.93 -15.75
C THR A 143 13.44 10.64 -14.33
N GLU A 144 12.47 10.47 -13.43
CA GLU A 144 12.69 10.10 -12.04
C GLU A 144 11.57 9.15 -11.56
N LYS A 145 11.92 8.00 -10.96
CA LYS A 145 10.96 7.00 -10.49
C LYS A 145 10.00 6.56 -11.63
N VAL A 146 10.58 6.23 -12.79
CA VAL A 146 9.85 5.77 -13.97
C VAL A 146 10.16 4.30 -14.20
N GLU A 147 9.21 3.41 -13.93
CA GLU A 147 9.49 1.97 -13.84
C GLU A 147 8.37 1.10 -14.40
N GLY A 148 8.77 -0.02 -15.02
CA GLY A 148 7.87 -1.14 -15.26
C GLY A 148 7.74 -1.99 -14.00
N LYS A 149 6.52 -2.23 -13.53
CA LYS A 149 6.21 -3.13 -12.42
C LYS A 149 5.43 -4.32 -12.95
N THR A 150 5.71 -5.50 -12.44
CA THR A 150 4.97 -6.72 -12.84
C THR A 150 3.53 -6.67 -12.35
N THR A 151 2.62 -7.39 -13.02
CA THR A 151 1.24 -7.53 -12.55
C THR A 151 1.18 -8.01 -11.08
N GLU A 152 2.10 -8.87 -10.65
CA GLU A 152 2.12 -9.35 -9.27
C GLU A 152 2.49 -8.22 -8.29
N GLN A 153 3.44 -7.36 -8.62
CA GLN A 153 3.74 -6.17 -7.81
C GLN A 153 2.55 -5.20 -7.75
N TYR A 154 1.81 -5.03 -8.83
CA TYR A 154 0.56 -4.26 -8.82
C TYR A 154 -0.46 -4.83 -7.83
N LYS A 155 -0.67 -6.15 -7.82
CA LYS A 155 -1.62 -6.81 -6.91
C LYS A 155 -1.27 -6.64 -5.43
N THR A 156 0.02 -6.49 -5.09
CA THR A 156 0.43 -6.26 -3.69
C THR A 156 0.01 -4.91 -3.13
N GLY A 157 -0.28 -3.93 -3.99
CA GLY A 157 -0.53 -2.54 -3.60
C GLY A 157 0.73 -1.66 -3.60
N GLU A 158 1.89 -2.20 -3.95
CA GLU A 158 3.14 -1.44 -4.03
C GLU A 158 2.98 -0.19 -4.90
N VAL A 159 2.43 -0.34 -6.11
CA VAL A 159 2.29 0.77 -7.05
C VAL A 159 1.28 1.81 -6.57
N ALA A 160 0.18 1.39 -5.94
CA ALA A 160 -0.76 2.33 -5.33
C ALA A 160 -0.11 3.18 -4.25
N TYR A 161 0.72 2.55 -3.39
CA TYR A 161 1.49 3.24 -2.38
C TYR A 161 2.50 4.22 -2.98
N LEU A 162 3.26 3.79 -4.01
CA LEU A 162 4.28 4.63 -4.67
C LEU A 162 3.66 5.84 -5.39
N LEU A 163 2.54 5.67 -6.09
CA LEU A 163 1.81 6.76 -6.74
C LEU A 163 1.26 7.78 -5.73
N GLN A 164 0.92 7.34 -4.52
CA GLN A 164 0.37 8.19 -3.45
C GLN A 164 1.44 8.88 -2.60
N LEU A 165 2.67 8.34 -2.54
CA LEU A 165 3.69 8.61 -1.51
C LEU A 165 3.94 10.10 -1.20
N ASP A 166 4.09 10.93 -2.23
CA ASP A 166 4.47 12.33 -2.09
C ASP A 166 3.26 13.30 -2.22
N GLN A 167 2.04 12.79 -2.12
CA GLN A 167 0.81 13.58 -2.26
C GLN A 167 0.15 13.84 -0.91
N SER A 168 -0.28 15.10 -0.67
CA SER A 168 -1.02 15.50 0.53
C SER A 168 -2.45 14.94 0.55
N ASP A 169 -3.08 14.88 -0.61
CA ASP A 169 -4.45 14.40 -0.77
C ASP A 169 -4.46 12.91 -1.09
N GLU A 170 -5.48 12.18 -0.66
CA GLU A 170 -5.67 10.77 -0.97
C GLU A 170 -6.20 10.62 -2.40
N VAL A 171 -5.30 10.53 -3.38
CA VAL A 171 -5.65 10.42 -4.81
C VAL A 171 -5.62 8.98 -5.29
N TRP A 172 -4.56 8.24 -4.98
CA TRP A 172 -4.37 6.87 -5.41
C TRP A 172 -4.61 5.88 -4.28
N GLY A 173 -5.30 4.79 -4.60
CA GLY A 173 -5.49 3.70 -3.67
C GLY A 173 -5.83 2.40 -4.39
N GLN A 174 -6.00 1.33 -3.59
CA GLN A 174 -6.30 -0.01 -4.09
C GLN A 174 -6.88 -0.86 -2.96
N THR A 175 -7.95 -1.59 -3.19
CA THR A 175 -8.44 -2.60 -2.24
C THR A 175 -7.63 -3.87 -2.42
N ILE A 176 -6.68 -4.11 -1.52
CA ILE A 176 -5.77 -5.25 -1.61
C ILE A 176 -6.55 -6.57 -1.52
N GLY A 177 -6.23 -7.49 -2.43
CA GLY A 177 -6.93 -8.79 -2.56
C GLY A 177 -8.18 -8.76 -3.46
N THR A 178 -8.66 -7.56 -3.85
CA THR A 178 -9.82 -7.40 -4.73
C THR A 178 -9.43 -6.70 -6.04
N ASP A 179 -8.78 -5.54 -5.93
CA ASP A 179 -8.38 -4.76 -7.11
C ASP A 179 -7.04 -5.27 -7.65
N LYS A 180 -6.99 -5.48 -8.95
CA LYS A 180 -5.75 -5.85 -9.62
C LYS A 180 -4.76 -4.68 -9.73
N TYR A 181 -5.28 -3.46 -9.84
CA TYR A 181 -4.52 -2.25 -10.12
C TYR A 181 -4.95 -1.07 -9.25
N PRO A 182 -4.07 -0.05 -9.08
CA PRO A 182 -4.43 1.21 -8.45
C PRO A 182 -5.59 1.91 -9.15
N THR A 183 -6.41 2.58 -8.38
CA THR A 183 -7.52 3.41 -8.87
C THR A 183 -7.50 4.79 -8.24
N LEU A 184 -8.00 5.78 -8.97
CA LEU A 184 -8.22 7.11 -8.42
C LEU A 184 -9.37 7.04 -7.41
N GLY A 185 -9.14 7.52 -6.19
CA GLY A 185 -10.11 7.43 -5.08
C GLY A 185 -10.27 6.03 -4.49
N GLY A 186 -9.34 5.10 -4.75
CA GLY A 186 -9.33 3.76 -4.15
C GLY A 186 -9.01 3.77 -2.66
N ALA A 187 -9.10 2.60 -2.03
CA ALA A 187 -8.78 2.43 -0.63
C ALA A 187 -7.29 2.72 -0.35
N LYS A 188 -7.01 3.47 0.70
CA LYS A 188 -5.64 3.81 1.10
C LYS A 188 -4.79 2.56 1.31
N VAL A 189 -3.55 2.61 0.83
CA VAL A 189 -2.56 1.55 1.00
C VAL A 189 -1.45 2.02 1.94
N TYR A 190 -1.11 1.20 2.91
CA TYR A 190 -0.03 1.42 3.86
C TYR A 190 1.14 0.48 3.55
N LYS A 191 2.36 0.99 3.66
CA LYS A 191 3.58 0.18 3.69
C LYS A 191 3.87 -0.20 5.13
N ASN A 192 3.74 -1.47 5.47
CA ASN A 192 3.94 -2.01 6.79
C ASN A 192 5.31 -2.69 6.88
N ALA A 193 6.05 -2.40 7.92
CA ALA A 193 7.33 -3.03 8.17
C ALA A 193 7.14 -4.44 8.72
N ILE A 194 8.02 -5.35 8.30
CA ILE A 194 8.14 -6.71 8.82
C ILE A 194 9.50 -6.79 9.50
N TYR A 195 9.48 -7.13 10.77
CA TYR A 195 10.65 -7.26 11.61
C TYR A 195 10.89 -8.73 11.95
N SER A 196 12.18 -9.12 12.11
CA SER A 196 12.55 -10.43 12.65
C SER A 196 12.54 -10.47 14.17
N GLY A 197 12.75 -9.32 14.82
CA GLY A 197 12.70 -9.18 16.25
C GLY A 197 11.30 -8.96 16.79
N CYS A 198 11.14 -9.11 18.09
CA CYS A 198 9.87 -8.91 18.80
C CYS A 198 9.47 -7.42 18.86
N GLU A 199 8.21 -7.14 19.19
CA GLU A 199 7.66 -5.77 19.17
C GLU A 199 8.42 -4.80 20.09
N GLY A 200 8.97 -5.27 21.25
CA GLY A 200 9.71 -4.45 22.19
C GLY A 200 11.12 -4.07 21.72
N GLU A 201 11.75 -4.94 20.92
CA GLU A 201 13.12 -4.78 20.38
C GLU A 201 13.15 -5.21 18.90
N PRO A 202 12.48 -4.47 18.00
CA PRO A 202 12.23 -4.93 16.62
C PRO A 202 13.48 -4.93 15.73
N GLY A 203 14.47 -4.09 16.01
CA GLY A 203 15.61 -3.88 15.11
C GLY A 203 15.22 -3.18 13.81
N GLU A 204 16.00 -3.39 12.75
CA GLU A 204 15.68 -2.86 11.41
C GLU A 204 14.69 -3.78 10.68
N PRO A 205 13.78 -3.23 9.86
CA PRO A 205 12.87 -4.04 9.07
C PRO A 205 13.59 -4.97 8.10
N VAL A 206 13.24 -6.24 8.08
CA VAL A 206 13.78 -7.23 7.13
C VAL A 206 13.08 -7.18 5.78
N SER A 207 11.83 -6.73 5.74
CA SER A 207 11.04 -6.55 4.53
C SER A 207 9.82 -5.65 4.79
N TYR A 208 9.03 -5.45 3.74
CA TYR A 208 7.79 -4.66 3.82
C TYR A 208 6.63 -5.40 3.15
N ALA A 209 5.43 -5.20 3.68
CA ALA A 209 4.17 -5.62 3.05
C ALA A 209 3.25 -4.43 2.87
N TYR A 210 2.34 -4.53 1.91
CA TYR A 210 1.33 -3.50 1.65
C TYR A 210 -0.06 -4.03 2.02
N SER A 211 -0.85 -3.20 2.67
CA SER A 211 -2.23 -3.55 3.03
C SER A 211 -3.09 -2.31 3.25
N ASN A 212 -4.41 -2.50 3.34
CA ASN A 212 -5.33 -1.40 3.65
C ASN A 212 -5.40 -1.05 5.15
N THR A 213 -4.64 -1.75 5.99
CA THR A 213 -4.55 -1.49 7.43
C THR A 213 -3.11 -1.19 7.80
N LYS A 214 -2.88 -0.10 8.54
CA LYS A 214 -1.55 0.23 9.07
C LYS A 214 -1.23 -0.69 10.25
N LYS A 215 -0.40 -1.70 10.03
CA LYS A 215 -0.01 -2.68 11.05
C LYS A 215 1.32 -3.34 10.69
N ASN A 216 2.36 -3.07 11.47
CA ASN A 216 3.63 -3.78 11.34
C ASN A 216 3.49 -5.25 11.80
N THR A 217 4.38 -6.09 11.32
CA THR A 217 4.51 -7.49 11.73
C THR A 217 5.84 -7.67 12.44
N TYR A 218 5.81 -8.39 13.55
CA TYR A 218 6.99 -8.65 14.38
C TYR A 218 7.26 -10.14 14.46
N GLY A 219 8.51 -10.49 14.77
CA GLY A 219 8.91 -11.86 15.05
C GLY A 219 8.38 -12.36 16.39
N ASP A 220 8.63 -13.62 16.66
CA ASP A 220 8.25 -14.26 17.91
C ASP A 220 9.08 -13.71 19.08
N HIS A 221 8.55 -13.86 20.28
CA HIS A 221 9.26 -13.57 21.51
C HIS A 221 10.08 -14.81 21.94
N PRO A 222 11.43 -14.81 21.86
CA PRO A 222 12.25 -15.92 22.36
C PRO A 222 12.17 -16.00 23.89
N ASP A 223 12.17 -17.23 24.41
CA ASP A 223 12.18 -17.56 25.85
C ASP A 223 12.99 -18.84 26.02
N ALA A 224 14.31 -18.72 25.97
CA ALA A 224 15.22 -19.85 25.98
C ALA A 224 15.39 -20.43 27.40
N ASP A 225 15.25 -19.60 28.43
CA ASP A 225 15.33 -20.03 29.83
C ASP A 225 13.97 -20.45 30.43
N ASN A 226 12.89 -20.26 29.67
CA ASN A 226 11.53 -20.61 30.06
C ASN A 226 11.00 -19.88 31.31
N ASP A 227 11.43 -18.66 31.52
CA ASP A 227 10.96 -17.83 32.65
C ASP A 227 9.62 -17.13 32.37
N GLY A 228 9.10 -17.25 31.13
CA GLY A 228 7.84 -16.66 30.69
C GLY A 228 7.98 -15.21 30.24
N LYS A 229 9.18 -14.76 30.00
CA LYS A 229 9.49 -13.46 29.43
C LYS A 229 10.30 -13.61 28.16
N CYS A 230 10.20 -12.63 27.32
CA CYS A 230 11.05 -12.55 26.16
C CYS A 230 12.49 -12.19 26.55
N ASP A 231 13.45 -13.01 26.17
CA ASP A 231 14.87 -12.78 26.43
C ASP A 231 15.38 -11.47 25.81
N ASP A 232 14.77 -11.02 24.70
CA ASP A 232 15.19 -9.81 23.99
C ASP A 232 14.59 -8.53 24.57
N CYS A 233 13.26 -8.50 24.84
CA CYS A 233 12.56 -7.28 25.24
C CYS A 233 11.95 -7.32 26.65
N GLY A 234 12.00 -8.45 27.35
CA GLY A 234 11.44 -8.62 28.68
C GLY A 234 9.92 -8.65 28.76
N ALA A 235 9.21 -8.63 27.62
CA ALA A 235 7.76 -8.73 27.58
C ALA A 235 7.27 -10.08 28.06
N ILE A 236 6.16 -10.13 28.79
CA ILE A 236 5.52 -11.40 29.19
C ILE A 236 4.97 -12.07 27.93
N ILE A 237 5.41 -13.32 27.68
CA ILE A 237 5.01 -14.09 26.50
C ILE A 237 3.62 -14.69 26.73
N ASP A 238 2.71 -14.43 25.79
CA ASP A 238 1.37 -15.04 25.80
C ASP A 238 1.47 -16.58 25.85
N GLY A 239 0.82 -17.16 26.84
CA GLY A 239 0.80 -18.60 27.08
C GLY A 239 1.70 -19.10 28.22
N ILE A 240 2.63 -18.27 28.74
CA ILE A 240 3.50 -18.61 29.89
C ILE A 240 3.27 -17.64 31.07
N GLY A 241 2.63 -16.51 30.85
CA GLY A 241 2.45 -15.47 31.85
C GLY A 241 1.12 -15.53 32.62
N ALA A 242 1.05 -14.64 33.60
CA ALA A 242 -0.17 -14.37 34.37
C ALA A 242 -0.60 -12.92 34.12
N LYS A 243 -1.88 -12.68 33.83
CA LYS A 243 -2.43 -11.34 33.63
C LYS A 243 -3.55 -11.08 34.64
N LEU A 244 -3.50 -9.95 35.33
CA LEU A 244 -4.60 -9.53 36.18
C LEU A 244 -5.79 -9.11 35.30
N ALA A 245 -6.87 -9.89 35.33
CA ALA A 245 -8.10 -9.61 34.59
C ALA A 245 -9.03 -8.65 35.34
N GLY A 246 -8.90 -8.56 36.68
CA GLY A 246 -9.67 -7.65 37.51
C GLY A 246 -9.63 -7.99 38.99
N TYR A 247 -10.38 -7.22 39.78
CA TYR A 247 -10.61 -7.50 41.20
C TYR A 247 -12.02 -7.10 41.59
N SER A 248 -12.53 -7.72 42.65
CA SER A 248 -13.79 -7.32 43.28
C SER A 248 -13.71 -7.39 44.81
N LEU A 249 -14.55 -6.62 45.48
CA LEU A 249 -14.68 -6.68 46.95
C LEU A 249 -15.72 -7.72 47.34
N SER A 250 -15.39 -8.56 48.34
CA SER A 250 -16.32 -9.44 48.98
C SER A 250 -16.70 -8.89 50.33
N LEU A 251 -18.00 -8.81 50.63
CA LEU A 251 -18.56 -8.30 51.89
C LEU A 251 -19.29 -9.36 52.67
N THR A 252 -19.11 -10.65 52.37
CA THR A 252 -19.75 -11.78 53.05
C THR A 252 -18.91 -12.22 54.24
N GLY A 253 -19.26 -11.70 55.42
CA GLY A 253 -18.61 -12.02 56.71
C GLY A 253 -17.40 -11.15 57.00
N ASN A 254 -16.27 -11.39 56.39
CA ASN A 254 -15.09 -10.54 56.43
C ASN A 254 -14.93 -9.71 55.14
N ILE A 255 -14.34 -8.55 55.20
CA ILE A 255 -14.02 -7.79 54.01
C ILE A 255 -12.83 -8.48 53.33
N GLY A 256 -13.06 -8.95 52.11
CA GLY A 256 -12.02 -9.57 51.28
C GLY A 256 -11.93 -8.96 49.92
N VAL A 257 -10.81 -9.17 49.22
CA VAL A 257 -10.58 -8.78 47.83
C VAL A 257 -10.42 -10.04 47.02
N ASN A 258 -11.22 -10.16 45.97
CA ASN A 258 -11.07 -11.24 44.98
C ASN A 258 -10.23 -10.70 43.81
N PHE A 259 -9.17 -11.39 43.45
CA PHE A 259 -8.38 -11.13 42.26
C PHE A 259 -8.74 -12.12 41.17
N TYR A 260 -8.94 -11.63 39.96
CA TYR A 260 -9.20 -12.43 38.78
C TYR A 260 -7.96 -12.42 37.90
N MET A 261 -7.39 -13.62 37.64
CA MET A 261 -6.18 -13.78 36.87
C MET A 261 -6.43 -14.66 35.66
N GLU A 262 -5.93 -14.21 34.50
CA GLU A 262 -5.75 -15.08 33.33
C GLU A 262 -4.38 -15.74 33.49
N LEU A 263 -4.32 -17.07 33.54
CA LEU A 263 -3.10 -17.86 33.68
C LEU A 263 -2.95 -18.80 32.50
N SER A 264 -1.72 -19.00 32.04
CA SER A 264 -1.42 -20.02 31.04
C SER A 264 -1.70 -21.43 31.57
N ASN A 265 -2.01 -22.34 30.63
CA ASN A 265 -2.17 -23.76 30.97
C ASN A 265 -0.94 -24.36 31.63
N LYS A 266 0.26 -23.82 31.34
CA LYS A 266 1.52 -24.28 31.93
C LYS A 266 1.61 -23.90 33.40
N ILE A 267 1.20 -22.71 33.80
CA ILE A 267 1.12 -22.27 35.20
C ILE A 267 0.02 -23.05 35.94
N ILE A 268 -1.12 -23.28 35.29
CA ILE A 268 -2.23 -24.05 35.88
C ILE A 268 -1.83 -25.51 36.13
N ALA A 269 -1.00 -26.07 35.25
CA ALA A 269 -0.52 -27.44 35.37
C ALA A 269 0.63 -27.61 36.38
N ASP A 270 1.30 -26.53 36.76
CA ASP A 270 2.38 -26.55 37.74
C ASP A 270 1.81 -26.60 39.17
N LYS A 271 2.07 -27.70 39.87
CA LYS A 271 1.57 -27.92 41.22
C LYS A 271 2.20 -27.03 42.28
N ASP A 272 3.38 -26.49 41.99
CA ASP A 272 4.16 -25.61 42.88
C ASP A 272 3.96 -24.13 42.55
N ALA A 273 3.23 -23.80 41.47
CA ALA A 273 2.92 -22.43 41.12
C ALA A 273 2.06 -21.77 42.21
N TYR A 274 2.45 -20.56 42.62
CA TYR A 274 1.73 -19.78 43.60
C TYR A 274 1.60 -18.31 43.21
N MET A 275 0.55 -17.67 43.68
CA MET A 275 0.42 -16.21 43.64
C MET A 275 0.90 -15.62 44.98
N GLN A 276 1.71 -14.56 44.90
CA GLN A 276 2.22 -13.86 46.07
C GLN A 276 1.60 -12.48 46.18
N PHE A 277 1.07 -12.17 47.35
CA PHE A 277 0.51 -10.86 47.68
C PHE A 277 1.30 -10.24 48.84
N THR A 278 1.69 -9.00 48.67
CA THR A 278 2.29 -8.18 49.73
C THR A 278 1.25 -7.18 50.22
N LEU A 279 0.83 -7.34 51.45
CA LEU A 279 -0.13 -6.46 52.10
C LEU A 279 0.55 -5.08 52.47
N PRO A 280 -0.24 -4.01 52.67
CA PRO A 280 0.31 -2.69 53.02
C PRO A 280 1.15 -2.67 54.31
N ASN A 281 0.93 -3.61 55.21
CA ASN A 281 1.73 -3.77 56.43
C ASN A 281 3.03 -4.60 56.22
N GLY A 282 3.35 -4.96 54.97
CA GLY A 282 4.53 -5.74 54.61
C GLY A 282 4.35 -7.26 54.76
N THR A 283 3.20 -7.74 55.20
CA THR A 283 2.93 -9.19 55.29
C THR A 283 2.84 -9.80 53.89
N ILE A 284 3.54 -10.91 53.66
CA ILE A 284 3.52 -11.67 52.40
C ILE A 284 2.57 -12.88 52.58
N THR A 285 1.60 -12.99 51.72
CA THR A 285 0.70 -14.14 51.64
C THR A 285 0.92 -14.87 50.30
N LYS A 286 1.10 -16.18 50.33
CA LYS A 286 1.21 -17.05 49.16
C LYS A 286 0.00 -17.96 49.09
N VAL A 287 -0.56 -18.07 47.87
CA VAL A 287 -1.68 -18.99 47.60
C VAL A 287 -1.35 -19.82 46.39
N LEU A 288 -1.43 -21.14 46.53
CA LEU A 288 -1.17 -22.05 45.42
C LEU A 288 -2.24 -21.85 44.31
N VAL A 289 -1.78 -21.88 43.06
CA VAL A 289 -2.70 -21.77 41.91
C VAL A 289 -3.72 -22.91 41.91
N SER A 290 -3.30 -24.09 42.38
CA SER A 290 -4.17 -25.27 42.54
C SER A 290 -5.28 -25.10 43.58
N GLU A 291 -5.17 -24.14 44.49
CA GLU A 291 -6.19 -23.83 45.53
C GLU A 291 -7.18 -22.76 45.05
N ALA A 292 -6.91 -22.11 43.93
CA ALA A 292 -7.79 -21.10 43.36
C ALA A 292 -8.99 -21.76 42.67
N GLN A 293 -10.18 -21.12 42.77
CA GLN A 293 -11.37 -21.61 42.06
C GLN A 293 -11.25 -21.27 40.57
N THR A 294 -11.37 -22.27 39.71
CA THR A 294 -11.37 -22.10 38.25
C THR A 294 -12.77 -21.96 37.69
N ASN A 295 -12.99 -20.98 36.84
CA ASN A 295 -14.16 -20.90 35.98
C ASN A 295 -13.66 -20.74 34.55
N THR A 296 -13.64 -21.82 33.82
CA THR A 296 -13.29 -22.12 32.41
C THR A 296 -12.23 -21.30 31.69
N THR A 297 -11.87 -20.09 32.09
CA THR A 297 -10.79 -19.24 31.51
C THR A 297 -10.21 -18.19 32.49
N ILE A 298 -10.83 -18.01 33.65
CA ILE A 298 -10.39 -17.01 34.62
C ILE A 298 -10.30 -17.72 35.98
N LEU A 299 -9.11 -17.76 36.58
CA LEU A 299 -8.95 -18.16 37.96
C LEU A 299 -9.53 -17.09 38.88
N SER A 300 -10.58 -17.42 39.59
CA SER A 300 -11.08 -16.56 40.67
C SER A 300 -10.82 -17.22 42.00
N LEU A 301 -10.12 -16.61 42.86
CA LEU A 301 -10.25 -16.45 44.29
C LEU A 301 -8.96 -16.41 45.08
N ILE A 302 -8.71 -15.31 45.69
CA ILE A 302 -8.06 -15.32 47.00
C ILE A 302 -8.87 -14.45 47.91
N HIS A 303 -9.44 -15.05 48.94
CA HIS A 303 -10.00 -14.33 50.06
C HIS A 303 -8.85 -13.95 50.98
N ILE A 304 -8.54 -12.70 51.13
CA ILE A 304 -7.59 -12.14 52.09
C ILE A 304 -8.36 -11.34 53.12
#